data_e06c6fba164e41cf07140a26e81956bd
#
_entry.id   e06c6fba164e41cf07140a26e81956bd
#
_cell.length_a   1.000
_cell.length_b   1.000
_cell.length_c   1.000
_cell.angle_alpha   90.00
_cell.angle_beta   90.00
_cell.angle_gamma   90.00
#
_symmetry.space_group_name_H-M   'P 1'
#
loop_
_entity.id
_entity.type
_entity.pdbx_description
1 polymer ?
#
loop_
_entity_poly.entity_id
_entity_poly.type
_entity_poly.pdbx_seq_one_letter_code
_entity_poly.pdbx_strand_id
1 'polypeptide(L)'
;NNSKIKVVQVGEGADELFYGYDHWNRYLKLNKFFKPFFKSTKKYSSFKNHRLNMLSNILFNRTSFAGGALGFNLKELDSLIVDGLPNHSDLIFYADNKWKDYFSNKNSKISKWMTLIDLKIRLPELLLMRMDKLVMQSAVEARVPFLDHKLVEYVLSLPEELLIDLTNTKSLLKKVALKYLPDQIINRKKQGFRAPIGEWIKKDEEKFYESVQQFNSLVNLFNERELNHILNGNDYQKKWYLINLSNWHLARVAN
;
A
#
# COMPACT_ATOMS: atom_id res chain seq x y z
N ASN A 1 20.00 11.81 23.53
CA ASN A 1 18.98 11.30 24.49
C ASN A 1 18.77 12.22 25.71
N ASN A 2 18.56 13.53 25.50
CA ASN A 2 18.31 14.46 26.61
C ASN A 2 16.82 14.86 26.75
N SER A 3 15.91 14.30 25.93
CA SER A 3 14.49 14.62 26.04
C SER A 3 13.80 13.65 26.98
N LYS A 4 13.14 14.18 28.01
CA LYS A 4 12.25 13.43 28.91
C LYS A 4 10.90 13.08 28.26
N ILE A 5 10.79 13.18 26.93
CA ILE A 5 9.56 12.91 26.18
C ILE A 5 9.34 11.40 26.15
N LYS A 6 8.22 10.96 26.70
CA LYS A 6 7.81 9.54 26.72
C LYS A 6 6.72 9.21 25.69
N VAL A 7 5.99 10.22 25.23
CA VAL A 7 4.84 10.05 24.33
C VAL A 7 4.90 11.09 23.22
N VAL A 8 4.64 10.67 21.99
CA VAL A 8 4.48 11.53 20.83
C VAL A 8 3.15 11.25 20.14
N GLN A 9 2.54 12.27 19.54
CA GLN A 9 1.38 12.10 18.68
C GLN A 9 1.81 12.11 17.23
N VAL A 10 1.24 11.19 16.43
CA VAL A 10 1.54 11.05 15.02
C VAL A 10 0.29 11.08 14.17
N GLY A 11 0.40 11.51 12.92
CA GLY A 11 -0.72 11.74 12.03
C GLY A 11 -1.16 10.53 11.21
N GLU A 12 -0.73 9.32 11.57
CA GLU A 12 -1.13 8.09 10.86
C GLU A 12 -2.65 7.88 10.97
N GLY A 13 -3.24 7.34 9.91
CA GLY A 13 -4.68 7.15 9.79
C GLY A 13 -5.42 8.32 9.11
N ALA A 14 -4.84 9.51 9.07
CA ALA A 14 -5.49 10.66 8.44
C ALA A 14 -5.64 10.53 6.92
N ASP A 15 -4.70 9.88 6.26
CA ASP A 15 -4.77 9.62 4.82
C ASP A 15 -5.83 8.57 4.49
N GLU A 16 -5.94 7.54 5.30
CA GLU A 16 -6.87 6.42 5.15
C GLU A 16 -8.32 6.85 5.40
N LEU A 17 -8.56 7.65 6.42
CA LEU A 17 -9.90 8.10 6.78
C LEU A 17 -10.42 9.23 5.89
N PHE A 18 -9.55 10.15 5.47
CA PHE A 18 -9.94 11.37 4.77
C PHE A 18 -9.49 11.41 3.31
N TYR A 19 -9.24 10.27 2.70
CA TYR A 19 -8.87 10.15 1.29
C TYR A 19 -7.67 11.01 0.89
N GLY A 20 -6.58 10.86 1.63
CA GLY A 20 -5.36 11.67 1.48
C GLY A 20 -4.43 11.23 0.36
N TYR A 21 -4.72 10.18 -0.37
CA TYR A 21 -3.86 9.61 -1.40
C TYR A 21 -4.32 9.99 -2.81
N ASP A 22 -3.46 10.64 -3.59
CA ASP A 22 -3.78 11.02 -4.98
C ASP A 22 -4.12 9.83 -5.88
N HIS A 23 -3.47 8.68 -5.65
CA HIS A 23 -3.77 7.47 -6.41
C HIS A 23 -5.17 6.91 -6.12
N TRP A 24 -5.73 7.14 -4.91
CA TRP A 24 -7.12 6.81 -4.60
C TRP A 24 -8.08 7.63 -5.45
N ASN A 25 -7.87 8.93 -5.52
CA ASN A 25 -8.72 9.82 -6.33
C ASN A 25 -8.65 9.45 -7.81
N ARG A 26 -7.46 9.09 -8.33
CA ARG A 26 -7.31 8.59 -9.70
C ARG A 26 -8.08 7.29 -9.91
N TYR A 27 -7.98 6.35 -8.99
CA TYR A 27 -8.72 5.09 -9.04
C TYR A 27 -10.23 5.32 -9.02
N LEU A 28 -10.74 6.16 -8.12
CA LEU A 28 -12.16 6.47 -8.03
C LEU A 28 -12.69 7.19 -9.29
N LYS A 29 -11.92 8.11 -9.88
CA LYS A 29 -12.25 8.72 -11.17
C LYS A 29 -12.39 7.69 -12.27
N LEU A 30 -11.43 6.78 -12.41
CA LEU A 30 -11.47 5.72 -13.41
C LEU A 30 -12.63 4.75 -13.17
N ASN A 31 -12.84 4.34 -11.92
CA ASN A 31 -13.96 3.48 -11.57
C ASN A 31 -15.31 4.11 -11.93
N LYS A 32 -15.50 5.40 -11.58
CA LYS A 32 -16.72 6.14 -11.93
C LYS A 32 -16.94 6.22 -13.45
N PHE A 33 -15.87 6.46 -14.22
CA PHE A 33 -15.94 6.58 -15.68
C PHE A 33 -16.25 5.24 -16.35
N PHE A 34 -15.60 4.16 -15.94
CA PHE A 34 -15.75 2.84 -16.56
C PHE A 34 -16.91 2.01 -16.01
N LYS A 35 -17.50 2.39 -14.88
CA LYS A 35 -18.65 1.68 -14.29
C LYS A 35 -19.79 1.34 -15.26
N PRO A 36 -20.19 2.22 -16.21
CA PRO A 36 -21.24 1.91 -17.19
C PRO A 36 -20.85 0.80 -18.18
N PHE A 37 -19.54 0.55 -18.35
CA PHE A 37 -19.00 -0.43 -19.30
C PHE A 37 -18.66 -1.77 -18.66
N PHE A 38 -19.04 -2.00 -17.41
CA PHE A 38 -18.76 -3.27 -16.73
C PHE A 38 -19.34 -4.45 -17.51
N LYS A 39 -18.46 -5.37 -17.89
CA LYS A 39 -18.83 -6.62 -18.53
C LYS A 39 -18.85 -7.73 -17.50
N SER A 40 -20.01 -8.35 -17.31
CA SER A 40 -20.13 -9.61 -16.55
C SER A 40 -19.60 -10.76 -17.40
N THR A 41 -18.30 -10.80 -17.69
CA THR A 41 -17.71 -11.91 -18.43
C THR A 41 -16.82 -12.74 -17.49
N LYS A 42 -16.96 -14.07 -17.58
CA LYS A 42 -16.19 -15.03 -16.76
C LYS A 42 -14.71 -15.10 -17.12
N LYS A 43 -14.26 -14.49 -18.20
CA LYS A 43 -12.87 -14.53 -18.67
C LYS A 43 -12.12 -13.28 -18.25
N TYR A 44 -11.40 -13.40 -17.15
CA TYR A 44 -10.48 -12.37 -16.64
C TYR A 44 -9.09 -12.57 -17.22
N SER A 45 -8.43 -11.48 -17.64
CA SER A 45 -7.02 -11.50 -18.02
C SER A 45 -6.23 -10.60 -17.07
N SER A 46 -5.25 -11.18 -16.42
CA SER A 46 -4.25 -10.44 -15.66
C SER A 46 -3.13 -9.97 -16.58
N PHE A 47 -2.61 -8.77 -16.36
CA PHE A 47 -1.53 -8.17 -17.15
C PHE A 47 -0.33 -7.86 -16.26
N LYS A 48 0.90 -8.08 -16.78
CA LYS A 48 2.14 -7.62 -16.10
C LYS A 48 2.17 -6.09 -15.96
N ASN A 49 1.61 -5.36 -16.95
CA ASN A 49 1.52 -3.90 -16.87
C ASN A 49 0.46 -3.47 -15.85
N HIS A 50 0.89 -2.76 -14.80
CA HIS A 50 0.04 -2.32 -13.69
C HIS A 50 -1.20 -1.50 -14.13
N ARG A 51 -1.05 -0.62 -15.13
CA ARG A 51 -2.16 0.21 -15.64
C ARG A 51 -3.21 -0.62 -16.36
N LEU A 52 -2.76 -1.56 -17.21
CA LEU A 52 -3.65 -2.47 -17.94
C LEU A 52 -4.34 -3.43 -16.97
N ASN A 53 -3.62 -3.91 -15.96
CA ASN A 53 -4.19 -4.77 -14.93
C ASN A 53 -5.26 -4.04 -14.11
N MET A 54 -5.02 -2.79 -13.73
CA MET A 54 -5.99 -1.95 -13.04
C MET A 54 -7.25 -1.71 -13.89
N LEU A 55 -7.10 -1.37 -15.16
CA LEU A 55 -8.22 -1.19 -16.08
C LEU A 55 -9.01 -2.48 -16.28
N SER A 56 -8.33 -3.61 -16.46
CA SER A 56 -8.96 -4.93 -16.54
C SER A 56 -9.80 -5.22 -15.30
N ASN A 57 -9.23 -5.02 -14.12
CA ASN A 57 -9.95 -5.25 -12.86
C ASN A 57 -11.21 -4.37 -12.75
N ILE A 58 -11.12 -3.09 -13.11
CA ILE A 58 -12.27 -2.18 -13.11
C ILE A 58 -13.35 -2.66 -14.09
N LEU A 59 -12.97 -3.02 -15.32
CA LEU A 59 -13.91 -3.47 -16.36
C LEU A 59 -14.61 -4.79 -16.00
N PHE A 60 -13.91 -5.68 -15.28
CA PHE A 60 -14.48 -6.96 -14.83
C PHE A 60 -15.08 -6.89 -13.42
N ASN A 61 -15.31 -5.69 -12.89
CA ASN A 61 -15.87 -5.45 -11.55
C ASN A 61 -15.12 -6.21 -10.44
N ARG A 62 -13.82 -6.36 -10.59
CA ARG A 62 -12.96 -6.93 -9.54
C ARG A 62 -12.40 -5.81 -8.68
N THR A 63 -12.35 -6.04 -7.41
CA THR A 63 -11.66 -5.16 -6.47
C THR A 63 -10.17 -5.23 -6.77
N SER A 64 -9.62 -4.17 -7.36
CA SER A 64 -8.19 -4.12 -7.74
C SER A 64 -7.36 -3.32 -6.77
N PHE A 65 -7.99 -2.83 -5.71
CA PHE A 65 -7.33 -1.99 -4.74
C PHE A 65 -6.72 -2.84 -3.62
N ALA A 66 -5.41 -2.97 -3.63
CA ALA A 66 -4.63 -3.68 -2.61
C ALA A 66 -3.82 -2.74 -1.70
N GLY A 67 -4.25 -1.49 -1.57
CA GLY A 67 -3.47 -0.47 -0.86
C GLY A 67 -2.29 0.07 -1.68
N GLY A 68 -1.52 1.00 -1.11
CA GLY A 68 -0.40 1.64 -1.78
C GLY A 68 0.94 0.88 -1.69
N ALA A 69 0.96 -0.36 -1.24
CA ALA A 69 2.18 -1.10 -0.92
C ALA A 69 2.54 -2.22 -1.92
N LEU A 70 1.95 -2.22 -3.11
CA LEU A 70 2.24 -3.24 -4.12
C LEU A 70 3.61 -3.00 -4.77
N GLY A 71 4.58 -3.85 -4.43
CA GLY A 71 5.85 -3.92 -5.15
C GLY A 71 5.75 -4.74 -6.44
N PHE A 72 5.07 -5.87 -6.34
CA PHE A 72 4.85 -6.81 -7.45
C PHE A 72 3.35 -7.06 -7.62
N ASN A 73 2.90 -7.21 -8.86
CA ASN A 73 1.57 -7.78 -9.10
C ASN A 73 1.64 -9.32 -9.13
N LEU A 74 0.47 -9.98 -9.01
CA LEU A 74 0.42 -11.45 -8.94
C LEU A 74 1.05 -12.15 -10.12
N LYS A 75 0.89 -11.62 -11.33
CA LYS A 75 1.47 -12.22 -12.54
C LYS A 75 3.00 -12.07 -12.59
N GLU A 76 3.52 -10.99 -12.05
CA GLU A 76 4.97 -10.80 -11.90
C GLU A 76 5.52 -11.76 -10.86
N LEU A 77 4.84 -11.92 -9.71
CA LEU A 77 5.23 -12.87 -8.69
C LEU A 77 5.16 -14.32 -9.19
N ASP A 78 4.10 -14.67 -9.89
CA ASP A 78 3.92 -16.01 -10.46
C ASP A 78 5.02 -16.38 -11.46
N SER A 79 5.50 -15.41 -12.25
CA SER A 79 6.65 -15.65 -13.13
C SER A 79 8.01 -15.58 -12.43
N LEU A 80 8.11 -14.88 -11.31
CA LEU A 80 9.34 -14.73 -10.55
C LEU A 80 9.61 -15.95 -9.64
N ILE A 81 8.57 -16.54 -9.04
CA ILE A 81 8.71 -17.66 -8.12
C ILE A 81 8.78 -18.97 -8.92
N VAL A 82 9.77 -19.83 -8.63
CA VAL A 82 10.03 -21.08 -9.38
C VAL A 82 8.81 -21.98 -9.43
N ASP A 83 8.18 -22.22 -8.29
CA ASP A 83 7.00 -23.10 -8.17
C ASP A 83 5.68 -22.37 -8.45
N GLY A 84 5.76 -21.09 -8.88
CA GLY A 84 4.59 -20.23 -9.01
C GLY A 84 3.98 -19.85 -7.66
N LEU A 85 2.86 -19.14 -7.71
CA LEU A 85 2.14 -18.77 -6.50
C LEU A 85 1.18 -19.88 -6.06
N PRO A 86 1.10 -20.19 -4.76
CA PRO A 86 0.08 -21.08 -4.24
C PRO A 86 -1.33 -20.57 -4.62
N ASN A 87 -2.24 -21.50 -4.89
CA ASN A 87 -3.65 -21.17 -5.06
C ASN A 87 -4.14 -20.38 -3.84
N HIS A 88 -4.81 -19.23 -4.08
CA HIS A 88 -5.31 -18.33 -3.04
C HIS A 88 -4.28 -17.39 -2.38
N SER A 89 -3.09 -17.21 -2.95
CA SER A 89 -2.10 -16.21 -2.49
C SER A 89 -2.52 -14.75 -2.71
N ASP A 90 -3.67 -14.52 -3.34
CA ASP A 90 -4.20 -13.18 -3.59
C ASP A 90 -4.76 -12.57 -2.30
N LEU A 91 -4.05 -11.57 -1.77
CA LEU A 91 -4.47 -10.81 -0.60
C LEU A 91 -5.86 -10.16 -0.80
N ILE A 92 -6.17 -9.72 -2.01
CA ILE A 92 -7.47 -9.14 -2.35
C ILE A 92 -8.54 -10.22 -2.26
N PHE A 93 -8.28 -11.40 -2.81
CA PHE A 93 -9.20 -12.53 -2.74
C PHE A 93 -9.44 -12.96 -1.28
N TYR A 94 -8.39 -13.00 -0.46
CA TYR A 94 -8.52 -13.27 0.98
C TYR A 94 -9.39 -12.20 1.66
N ALA A 95 -9.14 -10.93 1.38
CA ALA A 95 -9.88 -9.82 1.94
C ALA A 95 -11.35 -9.83 1.48
N ASP A 96 -11.61 -10.08 0.19
CA ASP A 96 -12.96 -10.20 -0.37
C ASP A 96 -13.74 -11.32 0.32
N ASN A 97 -13.13 -12.49 0.52
CA ASN A 97 -13.79 -13.61 1.20
C ASN A 97 -14.03 -13.34 2.68
N LYS A 98 -13.03 -12.78 3.38
CA LYS A 98 -13.12 -12.50 4.81
C LYS A 98 -14.16 -11.44 5.16
N TRP A 99 -14.33 -10.43 4.30
CA TRP A 99 -15.23 -9.30 4.55
C TRP A 99 -16.39 -9.21 3.56
N LYS A 100 -16.67 -10.30 2.83
CA LYS A 100 -17.75 -10.40 1.85
C LYS A 100 -19.10 -9.95 2.42
N ASP A 101 -19.42 -10.37 3.63
CA ASP A 101 -20.68 -10.04 4.28
C ASP A 101 -20.80 -8.55 4.63
N TYR A 102 -19.68 -7.91 4.91
CA TYR A 102 -19.62 -6.48 5.16
C TYR A 102 -19.97 -5.65 3.91
N PHE A 103 -19.70 -6.21 2.71
CA PHE A 103 -19.92 -5.59 1.41
C PHE A 103 -21.06 -6.20 0.61
N SER A 104 -21.70 -7.26 1.10
CA SER A 104 -22.85 -7.90 0.45
C SER A 104 -24.09 -6.99 0.36
N ASN A 105 -24.11 -5.92 1.17
CA ASN A 105 -25.13 -4.89 1.07
C ASN A 105 -24.95 -4.10 -0.24
N LYS A 106 -25.96 -4.11 -1.13
CA LYS A 106 -25.98 -3.50 -2.48
C LYS A 106 -25.56 -2.02 -2.54
N ASN A 107 -25.39 -1.37 -1.37
CA ASN A 107 -24.98 0.02 -1.21
C ASN A 107 -23.50 0.20 -0.83
N SER A 108 -22.70 -0.88 -0.78
CA SER A 108 -21.28 -0.73 -0.45
C SER A 108 -20.52 -0.07 -1.59
N LYS A 109 -19.97 1.09 -1.33
CA LYS A 109 -19.19 1.86 -2.28
C LYS A 109 -17.74 1.39 -2.28
N ILE A 110 -17.09 1.38 -3.44
CA ILE A 110 -15.68 1.01 -3.60
C ILE A 110 -14.73 1.84 -2.70
N SER A 111 -15.08 3.08 -2.44
CA SER A 111 -14.37 3.97 -1.55
C SER A 111 -14.29 3.43 -0.11
N LYS A 112 -15.40 2.91 0.42
CA LYS A 112 -15.43 2.27 1.75
C LYS A 112 -14.58 1.01 1.79
N TRP A 113 -14.58 0.24 0.70
CA TRP A 113 -13.67 -0.90 0.55
C TRP A 113 -12.21 -0.48 0.62
N MET A 114 -11.81 0.58 -0.10
CA MET A 114 -10.45 1.10 -0.07
C MET A 114 -10.02 1.48 1.35
N THR A 115 -10.85 2.21 2.07
CA THR A 115 -10.61 2.56 3.48
C THR A 115 -10.49 1.32 4.36
N LEU A 116 -11.38 0.32 4.19
CA LEU A 116 -11.34 -0.90 4.99
C LEU A 116 -10.04 -1.69 4.77
N ILE A 117 -9.62 -1.89 3.53
CA ILE A 117 -8.36 -2.58 3.21
C ILE A 117 -7.16 -1.88 3.87
N ASP A 118 -7.10 -0.57 3.77
CA ASP A 118 -6.01 0.17 4.38
C ASP A 118 -6.06 0.12 5.91
N LEU A 119 -7.22 0.31 6.52
CA LEU A 119 -7.37 0.25 7.97
C LEU A 119 -7.13 -1.15 8.57
N LYS A 120 -7.48 -2.21 7.84
CA LYS A 120 -7.42 -3.60 8.36
C LYS A 120 -6.17 -4.37 7.96
N ILE A 121 -5.47 -3.96 6.91
CA ILE A 121 -4.31 -4.67 6.40
C ILE A 121 -3.09 -3.75 6.37
N ARG A 122 -3.08 -2.74 5.50
CA ARG A 122 -1.87 -1.95 5.26
C ARG A 122 -1.44 -1.13 6.48
N LEU A 123 -2.39 -0.50 7.14
CA LEU A 123 -2.09 0.37 8.28
C LEU A 123 -1.51 -0.42 9.46
N PRO A 124 -2.15 -1.51 9.96
CA PRO A 124 -1.60 -2.29 11.07
C PRO A 124 -0.28 -2.97 10.70
N GLU A 125 -0.25 -3.70 9.58
CA GLU A 125 0.84 -4.60 9.24
C GLU A 125 2.08 -3.89 8.69
N LEU A 126 1.93 -2.70 8.13
CA LEU A 126 3.04 -1.97 7.52
C LEU A 126 3.37 -0.68 8.26
N LEU A 127 2.39 0.20 8.47
CA LEU A 127 2.65 1.55 8.96
C LEU A 127 2.78 1.58 10.48
N LEU A 128 1.80 1.07 11.22
CA LEU A 128 1.79 1.13 12.68
C LEU A 128 2.84 0.22 13.30
N MET A 129 2.99 -1.00 12.80
CA MET A 129 4.02 -1.94 13.28
C MET A 129 5.42 -1.35 13.10
N ARG A 130 5.71 -0.75 11.94
CA ARG A 130 7.01 -0.12 11.68
C ARG A 130 7.23 1.09 12.58
N MET A 131 6.23 1.95 12.71
CA MET A 131 6.29 3.13 13.56
C MET A 131 6.55 2.74 15.01
N ASP A 132 5.78 1.80 15.55
CA ASP A 132 5.93 1.31 16.91
C ASP A 132 7.35 0.81 17.18
N LYS A 133 7.86 -0.07 16.33
CA LYS A 133 9.23 -0.59 16.46
C LYS A 133 10.30 0.51 16.44
N LEU A 134 10.15 1.51 15.57
CA LEU A 134 11.13 2.60 15.44
C LEU A 134 11.11 3.53 16.66
N VAL A 135 9.95 3.93 17.16
CA VAL A 135 9.88 4.84 18.32
C VAL A 135 10.22 4.12 19.61
N MET A 136 9.89 2.84 19.74
CA MET A 136 10.23 2.02 20.91
C MET A 136 11.73 1.78 21.06
N GLN A 137 12.53 1.87 20.00
CA GLN A 137 14.00 1.87 20.11
C GLN A 137 14.52 3.04 20.99
N SER A 138 13.75 4.11 21.08
CA SER A 138 14.06 5.27 21.93
C SER A 138 13.20 5.32 23.20
N ALA A 139 12.48 4.25 23.54
CA ALA A 139 11.54 4.16 24.65
C ALA A 139 10.48 5.28 24.63
N VAL A 140 9.96 5.60 23.44
CA VAL A 140 8.91 6.59 23.22
C VAL A 140 7.65 5.88 22.72
N GLU A 141 6.49 6.19 23.32
CA GLU A 141 5.19 5.69 22.87
C GLU A 141 4.63 6.61 21.78
N ALA A 142 4.23 6.05 20.64
CA ALA A 142 3.52 6.78 19.59
C ALA A 142 2.01 6.59 19.72
N ARG A 143 1.28 7.68 19.80
CA ARG A 143 -0.20 7.69 19.80
C ARG A 143 -0.73 8.24 18.50
N VAL A 144 -1.83 7.63 18.01
CA VAL A 144 -2.44 7.88 16.70
C VAL A 144 -3.88 8.42 16.84
N PRO A 145 -4.07 9.70 17.12
CA PRO A 145 -5.38 10.27 17.42
C PRO A 145 -6.41 10.07 16.29
N PHE A 146 -5.96 10.02 15.03
CA PHE A 146 -6.86 9.76 13.90
C PHE A 146 -7.42 8.33 13.86
N LEU A 147 -6.84 7.42 14.63
CA LEU A 147 -7.31 6.03 14.74
C LEU A 147 -8.10 5.77 16.04
N ASP A 148 -8.47 6.82 16.77
CA ASP A 148 -9.47 6.68 17.84
C ASP A 148 -10.74 6.07 17.26
N HIS A 149 -11.23 4.98 17.88
CA HIS A 149 -12.34 4.19 17.33
C HIS A 149 -13.63 5.04 17.17
N LYS A 150 -13.90 5.98 18.06
CA LYS A 150 -15.07 6.87 17.98
C LYS A 150 -14.96 7.81 16.79
N LEU A 151 -13.74 8.34 16.54
CA LEU A 151 -13.49 9.15 15.35
C LEU A 151 -13.62 8.34 14.07
N VAL A 152 -13.05 7.14 14.04
CA VAL A 152 -13.14 6.22 12.89
C VAL A 152 -14.59 5.89 12.57
N GLU A 153 -15.37 5.46 13.57
CA GLU A 153 -16.79 5.14 13.41
C GLU A 153 -17.60 6.35 12.93
N TYR A 154 -17.35 7.51 13.51
CA TYR A 154 -18.01 8.75 13.10
C TYR A 154 -17.69 9.11 11.64
N VAL A 155 -16.43 9.12 11.26
CA VAL A 155 -16.03 9.45 9.89
C VAL A 155 -16.59 8.45 8.88
N LEU A 156 -16.58 7.15 9.19
CA LEU A 156 -17.14 6.11 8.33
C LEU A 156 -18.68 6.20 8.22
N SER A 157 -19.36 6.83 9.19
CA SER A 157 -20.80 7.07 9.11
C SER A 157 -21.19 8.24 8.21
N LEU A 158 -20.24 9.14 7.90
CA LEU A 158 -20.51 10.31 7.09
C LEU A 158 -20.83 9.95 5.62
N PRO A 159 -21.65 10.77 4.95
CA PRO A 159 -21.87 10.66 3.51
C PRO A 159 -20.55 10.80 2.73
N GLU A 160 -20.38 9.99 1.70
CA GLU A 160 -19.16 9.97 0.88
C GLU A 160 -18.89 11.32 0.23
N GLU A 161 -19.93 12.03 -0.13
CA GLU A 161 -19.90 13.36 -0.75
C GLU A 161 -19.23 14.43 0.13
N LEU A 162 -19.24 14.22 1.45
CA LEU A 162 -18.53 15.08 2.41
C LEU A 162 -17.05 14.71 2.53
N LEU A 163 -16.72 13.44 2.35
CA LEU A 163 -15.37 12.89 2.55
C LEU A 163 -14.51 13.03 1.30
N ILE A 164 -15.11 12.77 0.12
CA ILE A 164 -14.38 12.64 -1.13
C ILE A 164 -14.56 13.86 -2.01
N ASP A 165 -13.44 14.54 -2.22
CA ASP A 165 -13.27 15.50 -3.29
C ASP A 165 -12.20 14.95 -4.25
N LEU A 166 -12.63 14.60 -5.46
CA LEU A 166 -11.74 13.99 -6.44
C LEU A 166 -10.63 14.95 -6.95
N THR A 167 -10.74 16.22 -6.63
CA THR A 167 -9.76 17.26 -7.01
C THR A 167 -8.82 17.63 -5.87
N ASN A 168 -9.26 17.46 -4.62
CA ASN A 168 -8.53 17.89 -3.45
C ASN A 168 -8.53 16.80 -2.36
N THR A 169 -7.35 16.29 -2.03
CA THR A 169 -7.20 15.29 -0.97
C THR A 169 -7.47 15.85 0.41
N LYS A 170 -8.05 15.02 1.31
CA LYS A 170 -8.38 15.42 2.70
C LYS A 170 -9.28 16.66 2.79
N SER A 171 -10.21 16.86 1.85
CA SER A 171 -11.00 18.11 1.76
C SER A 171 -11.73 18.45 3.06
N LEU A 172 -12.39 17.47 3.70
CA LEU A 172 -13.08 17.67 4.96
C LEU A 172 -12.10 18.02 6.10
N LEU A 173 -11.01 17.27 6.24
CA LEU A 173 -10.01 17.54 7.26
C LEU A 173 -9.37 18.91 7.09
N LYS A 174 -9.06 19.32 5.86
CA LYS A 174 -8.54 20.65 5.56
C LYS A 174 -9.51 21.76 5.94
N LYS A 175 -10.81 21.60 5.65
CA LYS A 175 -11.84 22.57 6.06
C LYS A 175 -11.89 22.77 7.57
N VAL A 176 -11.77 21.68 8.34
CA VAL A 176 -11.69 21.77 9.80
C VAL A 176 -10.39 22.43 10.24
N ALA A 177 -9.27 22.04 9.64
CA ALA A 177 -7.94 22.55 9.99
C ALA A 177 -7.76 24.07 9.72
N LEU A 178 -8.49 24.64 8.76
CA LEU A 178 -8.47 26.10 8.46
C LEU A 178 -8.83 26.97 9.68
N LYS A 179 -9.54 26.41 10.66
CA LYS A 179 -9.85 27.13 11.92
C LYS A 179 -8.66 27.24 12.87
N TYR A 180 -7.62 26.42 12.67
CA TYR A 180 -6.53 26.25 13.63
C TYR A 180 -5.15 26.45 13.02
N LEU A 181 -5.03 26.32 11.70
CA LEU A 181 -3.74 26.34 11.00
C LEU A 181 -3.76 27.36 9.85
N PRO A 182 -2.62 28.02 9.57
CA PRO A 182 -2.49 28.91 8.43
C PRO A 182 -2.70 28.17 7.10
N ASP A 183 -3.28 28.87 6.13
CA ASP A 183 -3.58 28.34 4.79
C ASP A 183 -2.35 27.75 4.09
N GLN A 184 -1.19 28.37 4.24
CA GLN A 184 0.08 27.91 3.68
C GLN A 184 0.48 26.51 4.16
N ILE A 185 0.13 26.13 5.39
CA ILE A 185 0.38 24.80 5.94
C ILE A 185 -0.61 23.79 5.36
N ILE A 186 -1.89 24.18 5.27
CA ILE A 186 -2.97 23.29 4.83
C ILE A 186 -2.86 22.97 3.34
N ASN A 187 -2.54 23.96 2.52
CA ASN A 187 -2.46 23.82 1.08
C ASN A 187 -1.05 23.48 0.57
N ARG A 188 -0.12 23.22 1.48
CA ARG A 188 1.22 22.73 1.12
C ARG A 188 1.14 21.46 0.28
N LYS A 189 1.93 21.41 -0.79
CA LYS A 189 2.06 20.19 -1.61
C LYS A 189 2.49 19.02 -0.73
N LYS A 190 1.74 17.92 -0.81
CA LYS A 190 2.07 16.69 -0.06
C LYS A 190 3.47 16.21 -0.44
N GLN A 191 4.32 16.06 0.57
CA GLN A 191 5.61 15.41 0.45
C GLN A 191 5.51 14.08 1.19
N GLY A 192 5.66 12.96 0.46
CA GLY A 192 5.75 11.63 1.07
C GLY A 192 7.16 11.37 1.57
N PHE A 193 7.31 10.39 2.44
CA PHE A 193 8.63 9.85 2.80
C PHE A 193 9.23 9.21 1.54
N ARG A 194 10.18 9.89 0.94
CA ARG A 194 10.94 9.36 -0.20
C ARG A 194 12.36 9.12 0.26
N ALA A 195 12.67 7.88 0.59
CA ALA A 195 14.05 7.47 0.74
C ALA A 195 14.71 7.43 -0.65
N PRO A 196 15.97 7.85 -0.79
CA PRO A 196 16.71 7.81 -2.05
C PRO A 196 17.20 6.39 -2.37
N ILE A 197 16.25 5.44 -2.44
CA ILE A 197 16.52 4.01 -2.61
C ILE A 197 17.36 3.73 -3.85
N GLY A 198 17.05 4.43 -4.96
CA GLY A 198 17.80 4.26 -6.19
C GLY A 198 19.27 4.68 -6.06
N GLU A 199 19.57 5.73 -5.30
CA GLU A 199 20.93 6.19 -5.05
C GLU A 199 21.67 5.19 -4.14
N TRP A 200 21.01 4.69 -3.10
CA TRP A 200 21.59 3.69 -2.20
C TRP A 200 21.92 2.39 -2.94
N ILE A 201 21.01 1.90 -3.77
CA ILE A 201 21.26 0.67 -4.54
C ILE A 201 22.41 0.89 -5.51
N LYS A 202 22.45 2.01 -6.25
CA LYS A 202 23.53 2.30 -7.20
C LYS A 202 24.91 2.41 -6.54
N LYS A 203 24.97 2.89 -5.31
CA LYS A 203 26.24 3.05 -4.58
C LYS A 203 26.91 1.72 -4.24
N ASP A 204 26.12 0.70 -3.93
CA ASP A 204 26.60 -0.62 -3.50
C ASP A 204 25.94 -1.74 -4.34
N GLU A 205 25.72 -1.49 -5.65
CA GLU A 205 24.90 -2.32 -6.53
C GLU A 205 25.42 -3.76 -6.60
N GLU A 206 26.71 -3.93 -6.78
CA GLU A 206 27.36 -5.24 -6.87
C GLU A 206 27.12 -6.08 -5.61
N LYS A 207 27.40 -5.51 -4.45
CA LYS A 207 27.18 -6.16 -3.14
C LYS A 207 25.73 -6.57 -2.92
N PHE A 208 24.79 -5.72 -3.31
CA PHE A 208 23.37 -6.04 -3.17
C PHE A 208 22.95 -7.16 -4.13
N TYR A 209 23.48 -7.17 -5.34
CA TYR A 209 23.18 -8.22 -6.31
C TYR A 209 23.79 -9.55 -5.90
N GLU A 210 25.02 -9.55 -5.38
CA GLU A 210 25.63 -10.73 -4.80
C GLU A 210 24.80 -11.34 -3.68
N SER A 211 24.27 -10.51 -2.76
CA SER A 211 23.42 -10.99 -1.67
C SER A 211 22.11 -11.63 -2.17
N VAL A 212 21.51 -11.07 -3.23
CA VAL A 212 20.30 -11.65 -3.83
C VAL A 212 20.61 -12.95 -4.56
N GLN A 213 21.73 -13.04 -5.27
CA GLN A 213 22.16 -14.27 -5.94
C GLN A 213 22.53 -15.37 -4.93
N GLN A 214 23.24 -15.01 -3.86
CA GLN A 214 23.57 -15.94 -2.77
C GLN A 214 22.28 -16.49 -2.13
N PHE A 215 21.32 -15.62 -1.82
CA PHE A 215 20.02 -16.06 -1.30
C PHE A 215 19.35 -17.04 -2.27
N ASN A 216 19.28 -16.68 -3.56
CA ASN A 216 18.59 -17.51 -4.55
C ASN A 216 19.30 -18.86 -4.77
N SER A 217 20.63 -18.92 -4.69
CA SER A 217 21.40 -20.17 -4.77
C SER A 217 21.13 -21.12 -3.59
N LEU A 218 20.85 -20.56 -2.40
CA LEU A 218 20.55 -21.34 -1.19
C LEU A 218 19.09 -21.82 -1.15
N VAL A 219 18.15 -20.99 -1.57
CA VAL A 219 16.71 -21.23 -1.37
C VAL A 219 16.02 -21.69 -2.65
N ASN A 220 16.59 -21.38 -3.83
CA ASN A 220 16.00 -21.64 -5.14
C ASN A 220 14.56 -21.10 -5.29
N LEU A 221 14.32 -19.89 -4.74
CA LEU A 221 12.98 -19.30 -4.72
C LEU A 221 12.60 -18.63 -6.04
N PHE A 222 13.58 -17.97 -6.69
CA PHE A 222 13.33 -17.12 -7.84
C PHE A 222 13.81 -17.76 -9.14
N ASN A 223 13.01 -17.64 -10.19
CA ASN A 223 13.42 -17.93 -11.55
C ASN A 223 14.56 -16.98 -11.96
N GLU A 224 15.71 -17.52 -12.31
CA GLU A 224 16.93 -16.73 -12.60
C GLU A 224 16.74 -15.72 -13.74
N ARG A 225 16.00 -16.08 -14.77
CA ARG A 225 15.75 -15.18 -15.91
C ARG A 225 14.95 -13.96 -15.48
N GLU A 226 13.86 -14.14 -14.75
CA GLU A 226 12.99 -13.06 -14.26
C GLU A 226 13.73 -12.25 -13.19
N LEU A 227 14.49 -12.90 -12.30
CA LEU A 227 15.34 -12.25 -11.31
C LEU A 227 16.34 -11.31 -11.97
N ASN A 228 17.11 -11.80 -12.93
CA ASN A 228 18.10 -11.01 -13.67
C ASN A 228 17.44 -9.87 -14.46
N HIS A 229 16.25 -10.09 -15.03
CA HIS A 229 15.51 -9.03 -15.70
C HIS A 229 15.13 -7.89 -14.72
N ILE A 230 14.75 -8.20 -13.50
CA ILE A 230 14.43 -7.20 -12.47
C ILE A 230 15.70 -6.49 -11.99
N LEU A 231 16.76 -7.25 -11.69
CA LEU A 231 18.03 -6.70 -11.20
C LEU A 231 18.70 -5.77 -12.22
N ASN A 232 18.61 -6.06 -13.50
CA ASN A 232 19.14 -5.20 -14.57
C ASN A 232 18.17 -4.08 -15.01
N GLY A 233 16.91 -4.11 -14.53
CA GLY A 233 15.90 -3.10 -14.84
C GLY A 233 16.08 -1.78 -14.07
N ASN A 234 15.18 -0.84 -14.29
CA ASN A 234 15.17 0.49 -13.63
C ASN A 234 14.14 0.60 -12.49
N ASP A 235 13.51 -0.49 -12.08
CA ASP A 235 12.55 -0.49 -11.00
C ASP A 235 13.25 -0.73 -9.65
N TYR A 236 13.80 0.34 -9.09
CA TYR A 236 14.51 0.30 -7.80
C TYR A 236 13.62 -0.12 -6.63
N GLN A 237 12.30 0.04 -6.74
CA GLN A 237 11.38 -0.42 -5.71
C GLN A 237 11.35 -1.96 -5.63
N LYS A 238 11.28 -2.63 -6.78
CA LYS A 238 11.33 -4.10 -6.85
C LYS A 238 12.67 -4.63 -6.39
N LYS A 239 13.77 -4.03 -6.86
CA LYS A 239 15.12 -4.37 -6.38
C LYS A 239 15.21 -4.29 -4.87
N TRP A 240 14.68 -3.21 -4.26
CA TRP A 240 14.68 -3.02 -2.82
C TRP A 240 13.96 -4.14 -2.07
N TYR A 241 12.83 -4.62 -2.56
CA TYR A 241 12.13 -5.73 -1.93
C TYR A 241 12.94 -7.03 -1.98
N LEU A 242 13.57 -7.34 -3.11
CA LEU A 242 14.43 -8.51 -3.26
C LEU A 242 15.64 -8.44 -2.33
N ILE A 243 16.32 -7.29 -2.31
CA ILE A 243 17.47 -7.05 -1.43
C ILE A 243 17.11 -7.20 0.04
N ASN A 244 15.98 -6.65 0.48
CA ASN A 244 15.55 -6.76 1.87
C ASN A 244 15.22 -8.20 2.26
N LEU A 245 14.53 -8.94 1.41
CA LEU A 245 14.22 -10.36 1.66
C LEU A 245 15.50 -11.18 1.76
N SER A 246 16.41 -11.00 0.82
CA SER A 246 17.67 -11.74 0.77
C SER A 246 18.55 -11.44 2.00
N ASN A 247 18.75 -10.18 2.32
CA ASN A 247 19.53 -9.78 3.48
C ASN A 247 18.90 -10.24 4.80
N TRP A 248 17.57 -10.19 4.92
CA TRP A 248 16.88 -10.70 6.10
C TRP A 248 17.11 -12.21 6.27
N HIS A 249 16.97 -12.98 5.20
CA HIS A 249 17.17 -14.43 5.23
C HIS A 249 18.62 -14.78 5.58
N LEU A 250 19.59 -14.19 4.88
CA LEU A 250 21.02 -14.45 5.11
C LEU A 250 21.45 -14.08 6.54
N ALA A 251 20.87 -13.02 7.12
CA ALA A 251 21.20 -12.59 8.48
C ALA A 251 20.50 -13.39 9.59
N ARG A 252 19.40 -14.07 9.32
CA ARG A 252 18.54 -14.68 10.34
C ARG A 252 18.33 -16.18 10.21
N VAL A 253 18.43 -16.74 9.03
CA VAL A 253 18.07 -18.12 8.73
C VAL A 253 19.29 -18.93 8.31
N ALA A 254 20.28 -18.31 7.68
CA ALA A 254 21.50 -18.97 7.21
C ALA A 254 22.61 -19.05 8.31
N ASN A 255 22.38 -18.49 9.51
CA ASN A 255 23.19 -18.65 10.72
C ASN A 255 22.44 -19.55 11.71
#